data_ab4546aeeec5443d0e106d9b99866f50
#
_entry.id   ab4546aeeec5443d0e106d9b99866f50
#
_cell.length_a   1.000
_cell.length_b   1.000
_cell.length_c   1.000
_cell.angle_alpha   90.00
_cell.angle_beta   90.00
_cell.angle_gamma   90.00
#
_symmetry.space_group_name_H-M   'P 1'
#
loop_
_entity.id
_entity.type
_entity.pdbx_description
1 polymer ?
#
loop_
_entity_poly.entity_id
_entity_poly.type
_entity_poly.pdbx_seq_one_letter_code
_entity_poly.pdbx_strand_id
1 'polypeptide(L)'
;MSELLKNQKFGVEVEFTGITREMAANAVREVVGGTISGPRNDCYRTRVIKDSHRRQWKVMRDSSITPKMNVGSANTDEYRVEFVTPPLKYEDIETLQNIIRKFKEIGGVPHSSCGIHIHIDGANHTATSLRRMVNFMLSRQEMIYEALNIGARKDRWCKPICKSLYDTMKKESDLTKDKAEQIWYSEANDHYWGGVNHSHYNETRYHALNLHSFFSKGTVEFRLFNSTLHAGRIKAYIQFCLAMSAWAIESNDKIVFRSVSGYSADKKVTLMYHILTNRLGLYGDEFKTCRLHMMKQLKENATSAAA
;
A
#
# COMPACT_ATOMS: atom_id res chain seq x y z
N MET A 1 -4.05 -20.99 -7.77
CA MET A 1 -3.47 -19.88 -6.97
C MET A 1 -1.98 -20.03 -7.04
N SER A 2 -1.27 -18.94 -7.32
CA SER A 2 0.19 -18.96 -7.31
C SER A 2 0.70 -19.21 -5.88
N GLU A 3 1.58 -20.17 -5.73
CA GLU A 3 2.30 -20.43 -4.48
C GLU A 3 3.12 -19.20 -4.05
N LEU A 4 3.65 -18.47 -5.04
CA LEU A 4 4.40 -17.26 -4.84
C LEU A 4 3.61 -16.18 -4.08
N LEU A 5 2.28 -16.06 -4.28
CA LEU A 5 1.46 -15.10 -3.54
C LEU A 5 1.64 -15.24 -2.02
N LYS A 6 1.64 -16.48 -1.52
CA LYS A 6 1.76 -16.75 -0.06
C LYS A 6 3.20 -16.77 0.44
N ASN A 7 4.15 -16.99 -0.44
CA ASN A 7 5.57 -17.09 -0.08
C ASN A 7 6.31 -15.75 -0.05
N GLN A 8 5.69 -14.68 -0.58
CA GLN A 8 6.25 -13.34 -0.50
C GLN A 8 6.19 -12.78 0.92
N LYS A 9 7.22 -12.02 1.30
CA LYS A 9 7.17 -11.17 2.49
C LYS A 9 6.53 -9.84 2.17
N PHE A 10 5.87 -9.26 3.17
CA PHE A 10 5.29 -7.93 3.09
C PHE A 10 5.51 -7.14 4.37
N GLY A 11 5.40 -5.82 4.30
CA GLY A 11 5.35 -4.91 5.43
C GLY A 11 4.16 -3.97 5.28
N VAL A 12 3.65 -3.46 6.39
CA VAL A 12 2.52 -2.52 6.40
C VAL A 12 2.84 -1.33 7.29
N GLU A 13 2.58 -0.14 6.79
CA GLU A 13 2.53 1.11 7.55
C GLU A 13 1.06 1.53 7.65
N VAL A 14 0.57 1.80 8.88
CA VAL A 14 -0.81 2.22 9.13
C VAL A 14 -0.78 3.55 9.89
N GLU A 15 -1.22 4.60 9.25
CA GLU A 15 -1.37 5.91 9.85
C GLU A 15 -2.78 6.10 10.42
N PHE A 16 -2.86 6.61 11.62
CA PHE A 16 -4.15 6.87 12.29
C PHE A 16 -3.98 7.85 13.47
N THR A 17 -5.09 8.19 14.11
CA THR A 17 -5.14 9.10 15.25
C THR A 17 -6.16 8.62 16.30
N GLY A 18 -6.53 9.44 17.27
CA GLY A 18 -7.54 9.11 18.29
C GLY A 18 -6.99 8.47 19.55
N ILE A 19 -5.83 7.83 19.48
CA ILE A 19 -5.07 7.29 20.61
C ILE A 19 -3.63 7.79 20.56
N THR A 20 -2.90 7.72 21.68
CA THR A 20 -1.50 8.09 21.73
C THR A 20 -0.59 6.99 21.21
N ARG A 21 0.65 7.36 20.82
CA ARG A 21 1.67 6.39 20.43
C ARG A 21 1.99 5.39 21.55
N GLU A 22 1.90 5.82 22.81
CA GLU A 22 2.08 4.92 23.96
C GLU A 22 0.95 3.89 24.07
N MET A 23 -0.32 4.32 23.97
CA MET A 23 -1.46 3.42 23.95
C MET A 23 -1.34 2.42 22.78
N ALA A 24 -0.96 2.89 21.59
CA ALA A 24 -0.75 2.04 20.43
C ALA A 24 0.38 1.02 20.65
N ALA A 25 1.51 1.42 21.23
CA ALA A 25 2.61 0.51 21.53
C ALA A 25 2.21 -0.56 22.55
N ASN A 26 1.46 -0.20 23.58
CA ASN A 26 0.93 -1.16 24.56
C ASN A 26 -0.05 -2.15 23.90
N ALA A 27 -0.94 -1.68 23.02
CA ALA A 27 -1.86 -2.53 22.27
C ALA A 27 -1.13 -3.54 21.37
N VAL A 28 -0.05 -3.12 20.69
CA VAL A 28 0.80 -4.05 19.93
C VAL A 28 1.39 -5.10 20.85
N ARG A 29 2.00 -4.70 21.98
CA ARG A 29 2.58 -5.63 22.95
C ARG A 29 1.57 -6.63 23.50
N GLU A 30 0.34 -6.21 23.77
CA GLU A 30 -0.72 -7.12 24.24
C GLU A 30 -0.98 -8.26 23.23
N VAL A 31 -0.87 -8.00 21.93
CA VAL A 31 -1.13 -9.00 20.88
C VAL A 31 0.09 -9.87 20.58
N VAL A 32 1.29 -9.26 20.47
CA VAL A 32 2.49 -9.98 20.02
C VAL A 32 3.41 -10.43 21.16
N GLY A 33 3.13 -9.97 22.39
CA GLY A 33 3.99 -10.16 23.53
C GLY A 33 5.26 -9.32 23.49
N GLY A 34 6.22 -9.67 24.37
CA GLY A 34 7.55 -9.10 24.37
C GLY A 34 7.69 -7.78 25.13
N THR A 35 8.65 -6.95 24.73
CA THR A 35 9.07 -5.75 25.46
C THR A 35 8.96 -4.50 24.62
N ILE A 36 8.66 -3.37 25.26
CA ILE A 36 8.66 -2.04 24.63
C ILE A 36 9.93 -1.30 25.03
N SER A 37 10.56 -0.63 24.07
CA SER A 37 11.64 0.31 24.29
C SER A 37 11.36 1.65 23.61
N GLY A 38 11.90 2.76 24.15
CA GLY A 38 11.67 4.11 23.69
C GLY A 38 10.67 4.88 24.55
N PRO A 39 10.28 6.10 24.13
CA PRO A 39 10.55 6.66 22.80
C PRO A 39 12.03 6.99 22.57
N ARG A 40 12.52 6.77 21.34
CA ARG A 40 13.86 7.20 20.94
C ARG A 40 13.94 8.73 20.90
N ASN A 41 15.11 9.27 21.16
CA ASN A 41 15.35 10.72 21.05
C ASN A 41 15.67 11.10 19.59
N ASP A 42 14.71 10.84 18.68
CA ASP A 42 14.73 11.23 17.29
C ASP A 42 13.45 12.01 16.92
N CYS A 43 13.39 12.57 15.72
CA CYS A 43 12.21 13.31 15.25
C CYS A 43 10.94 12.44 15.11
N TYR A 44 11.09 11.12 15.03
CA TYR A 44 10.00 10.17 14.93
C TYR A 44 9.48 9.68 16.29
N ARG A 45 10.20 9.95 17.39
CA ARG A 45 9.82 9.50 18.74
C ARG A 45 9.41 8.01 18.78
N THR A 46 10.20 7.18 18.09
CA THR A 46 9.88 5.77 17.83
C THR A 46 9.86 4.94 19.12
N ARG A 47 8.77 4.21 19.33
CA ARG A 47 8.67 3.12 20.30
C ARG A 47 8.83 1.80 19.54
N VAL A 48 9.69 0.91 20.03
CA VAL A 48 9.96 -0.39 19.40
C VAL A 48 9.43 -1.48 20.31
N ILE A 49 8.54 -2.30 19.78
CA ILE A 49 8.03 -3.50 20.43
C ILE A 49 8.79 -4.68 19.85
N LYS A 50 9.53 -5.42 20.69
CA LYS A 50 10.30 -6.58 20.28
C LYS A 50 9.56 -7.83 20.72
N ASP A 51 8.99 -8.60 19.77
CA ASP A 51 8.24 -9.81 20.05
C ASP A 51 9.14 -11.01 20.44
N SER A 52 8.53 -12.16 20.76
CA SER A 52 9.24 -13.40 21.14
C SER A 52 10.15 -13.93 20.02
N HIS A 53 9.87 -13.63 18.76
CA HIS A 53 10.70 -13.97 17.60
C HIS A 53 11.75 -12.90 17.29
N ARG A 54 11.97 -11.92 18.19
CA ARG A 54 12.88 -10.78 18.04
C ARG A 54 12.53 -9.84 16.87
N ARG A 55 11.35 -9.93 16.29
CA ARG A 55 10.88 -9.00 15.28
C ARG A 55 10.58 -7.65 15.92
N GLN A 56 10.81 -6.56 15.18
CA GLN A 56 10.63 -5.20 15.69
C GLN A 56 9.41 -4.55 15.03
N TRP A 57 8.35 -4.44 15.80
CA TRP A 57 7.17 -3.64 15.49
C TRP A 57 7.42 -2.22 15.97
N LYS A 58 7.05 -1.21 15.22
CA LYS A 58 7.33 0.18 15.56
C LYS A 58 6.04 0.97 15.63
N VAL A 59 5.98 1.88 16.60
CA VAL A 59 4.97 2.94 16.68
C VAL A 59 5.73 4.26 16.71
N MET A 60 5.48 5.10 15.73
CA MET A 60 6.27 6.30 15.53
C MET A 60 5.40 7.50 15.15
N ARG A 61 6.01 8.68 15.20
CA ARG A 61 5.39 9.92 14.79
C ARG A 61 5.49 10.11 13.28
N ASP A 62 4.36 10.42 12.64
CA ASP A 62 4.36 11.04 11.32
C ASP A 62 3.80 12.47 11.42
N SER A 63 4.59 13.45 10.98
CA SER A 63 4.23 14.87 11.05
C SER A 63 3.10 15.27 10.11
N SER A 64 2.82 14.48 9.07
CA SER A 64 1.75 14.74 8.10
C SER A 64 0.36 14.48 8.68
N ILE A 65 0.26 13.66 9.74
CA ILE A 65 -1.00 13.29 10.37
C ILE A 65 -1.61 14.50 11.09
N THR A 66 -2.86 14.81 10.80
CA THR A 66 -3.65 15.77 11.57
C THR A 66 -4.22 15.06 12.81
N PRO A 67 -3.79 15.44 14.03
CA PRO A 67 -4.22 14.74 15.23
C PRO A 67 -5.69 15.02 15.55
N LYS A 68 -6.44 13.96 15.87
CA LYS A 68 -7.73 14.03 16.56
C LYS A 68 -7.54 13.58 17.99
N MET A 69 -8.00 14.38 18.95
CA MET A 69 -7.89 14.10 20.37
C MET A 69 -9.24 13.71 20.94
N ASN A 70 -9.24 12.84 21.91
CA ASN A 70 -10.31 12.82 22.89
C ASN A 70 -10.15 14.07 23.77
N VAL A 71 -11.29 14.71 24.12
CA VAL A 71 -11.34 16.01 24.81
C VAL A 71 -10.36 16.10 25.99
N GLY A 72 -9.55 17.16 26.02
CA GLY A 72 -8.76 17.54 27.20
C GLY A 72 -7.25 17.21 27.19
N SER A 73 -6.69 16.66 26.11
CA SER A 73 -5.24 16.39 26.06
C SER A 73 -4.42 17.63 25.70
N ALA A 74 -3.45 17.99 26.55
CA ALA A 74 -2.51 19.07 26.30
C ALA A 74 -1.45 18.74 25.23
N ASN A 75 -1.18 17.46 24.96
CA ASN A 75 -0.13 17.01 24.02
C ASN A 75 -0.73 16.41 22.76
N THR A 76 -1.06 17.26 21.80
CA THR A 76 -1.66 16.87 20.52
C THR A 76 -0.73 16.02 19.65
N ASP A 77 0.60 16.19 19.78
CA ASP A 77 1.59 15.49 18.95
C ASP A 77 1.61 13.98 19.20
N GLU A 78 1.31 13.52 20.42
CA GLU A 78 1.27 12.09 20.75
C GLU A 78 0.16 11.32 19.98
N TYR A 79 -0.85 12.02 19.46
CA TYR A 79 -1.94 11.43 18.65
C TYR A 79 -1.62 11.30 17.15
N ARG A 80 -0.41 11.66 16.72
CA ARG A 80 0.13 11.39 15.40
C ARG A 80 0.75 10.01 15.41
N VAL A 81 0.02 9.00 14.96
CA VAL A 81 0.42 7.59 15.10
C VAL A 81 0.64 6.96 13.75
N GLU A 82 1.85 6.51 13.49
CA GLU A 82 2.21 5.60 12.43
C GLU A 82 2.66 4.27 13.05
N PHE A 83 1.96 3.21 12.70
CA PHE A 83 2.31 1.84 13.09
C PHE A 83 2.99 1.14 11.91
N VAL A 84 4.21 0.62 12.14
CA VAL A 84 5.03 -0.04 11.13
C VAL A 84 5.33 -1.46 11.55
N THR A 85 4.99 -2.43 10.71
CA THR A 85 5.27 -3.85 10.97
C THR A 85 6.72 -4.21 10.63
N PRO A 86 7.29 -5.27 11.22
CA PRO A 86 8.44 -5.95 10.63
C PRO A 86 8.05 -6.60 9.29
N PRO A 87 9.01 -7.14 8.52
CA PRO A 87 8.67 -8.04 7.42
C PRO A 87 7.85 -9.23 7.91
N LEU A 88 6.66 -9.38 7.35
CA LEU A 88 5.65 -10.38 7.68
C LEU A 88 5.54 -11.43 6.58
N LYS A 89 5.03 -12.61 6.94
CA LYS A 89 4.58 -13.65 6.02
C LYS A 89 3.06 -13.67 5.94
N TYR A 90 2.51 -14.39 4.96
CA TYR A 90 1.08 -14.51 4.77
C TYR A 90 0.32 -15.01 6.01
N GLU A 91 0.92 -15.91 6.77
CA GLU A 91 0.40 -16.46 8.02
C GLU A 91 0.29 -15.41 9.15
N ASP A 92 1.08 -14.34 9.10
CA ASP A 92 1.04 -13.25 10.08
C ASP A 92 -0.15 -12.28 9.89
N ILE A 93 -0.93 -12.43 8.81
CA ILE A 93 -2.07 -11.54 8.52
C ILE A 93 -3.07 -11.52 9.67
N GLU A 94 -3.33 -12.66 10.30
CA GLU A 94 -4.27 -12.71 11.43
C GLU A 94 -3.74 -11.96 12.65
N THR A 95 -2.46 -12.10 12.99
CA THR A 95 -1.81 -11.31 14.03
C THR A 95 -1.94 -9.82 13.78
N LEU A 96 -1.65 -9.37 12.54
CA LEU A 96 -1.85 -7.98 12.15
C LEU A 96 -3.31 -7.55 12.31
N GLN A 97 -4.28 -8.38 11.89
CA GLN A 97 -5.70 -8.09 12.04
C GLN A 97 -6.11 -7.93 13.52
N ASN A 98 -5.53 -8.71 14.42
CA ASN A 98 -5.79 -8.60 15.87
C ASN A 98 -5.24 -7.28 16.42
N ILE A 99 -4.04 -6.85 16.00
CA ILE A 99 -3.50 -5.54 16.36
C ILE A 99 -4.44 -4.41 15.89
N ILE A 100 -4.90 -4.47 14.63
CA ILE A 100 -5.81 -3.44 14.08
C ILE A 100 -7.15 -3.40 14.81
N ARG A 101 -7.71 -4.56 15.18
CA ARG A 101 -8.93 -4.63 16.01
C ARG A 101 -8.70 -3.96 17.37
N LYS A 102 -7.54 -4.23 17.98
CA LYS A 102 -7.17 -3.63 19.27
C LYS A 102 -7.03 -2.12 19.17
N PHE A 103 -6.38 -1.58 18.15
CA PHE A 103 -6.32 -0.13 17.93
C PHE A 103 -7.72 0.50 17.85
N LYS A 104 -8.64 -0.13 17.12
CA LYS A 104 -10.02 0.34 17.01
C LYS A 104 -10.77 0.26 18.35
N GLU A 105 -10.60 -0.84 19.08
CA GLU A 105 -11.24 -1.08 20.39
C GLU A 105 -10.89 0.01 21.42
N ILE A 106 -9.61 0.42 21.46
CA ILE A 106 -9.12 1.43 22.40
C ILE A 106 -9.32 2.89 21.95
N GLY A 107 -10.06 3.12 20.85
CA GLY A 107 -10.46 4.46 20.39
C GLY A 107 -9.61 5.04 19.24
N GLY A 108 -8.77 4.24 18.59
CA GLY A 108 -8.11 4.65 17.35
C GLY A 108 -9.11 4.94 16.24
N VAL A 109 -8.86 5.99 15.45
CA VAL A 109 -9.71 6.40 14.33
C VAL A 109 -8.89 6.73 13.10
N PRO A 110 -9.38 6.40 11.88
CA PRO A 110 -8.76 6.87 10.64
C PRO A 110 -9.02 8.36 10.46
N HIS A 111 -8.16 9.04 9.67
CA HIS A 111 -8.34 10.43 9.30
C HIS A 111 -7.99 10.63 7.82
N SER A 112 -8.52 11.67 7.18
CA SER A 112 -8.27 11.98 5.76
C SER A 112 -6.80 12.32 5.45
N SER A 113 -6.03 12.79 6.45
CA SER A 113 -4.59 13.00 6.33
C SER A 113 -3.77 11.70 6.42
N CYS A 114 -4.39 10.57 6.74
CA CYS A 114 -3.74 9.29 7.00
C CYS A 114 -3.89 8.34 5.82
N GLY A 115 -2.90 7.49 5.61
CA GLY A 115 -2.90 6.43 4.60
C GLY A 115 -2.51 5.07 5.17
N ILE A 116 -2.52 4.08 4.28
CA ILE A 116 -1.92 2.77 4.49
C ILE A 116 -0.95 2.52 3.35
N HIS A 117 0.28 2.14 3.70
CA HIS A 117 1.30 1.77 2.75
C HIS A 117 1.61 0.28 2.90
N ILE A 118 1.71 -0.42 1.78
CA ILE A 118 2.02 -1.86 1.76
C ILE A 118 3.27 -2.05 0.92
N HIS A 119 4.27 -2.64 1.54
CA HIS A 119 5.56 -2.98 0.94
C HIS A 119 5.59 -4.47 0.64
N ILE A 120 5.92 -4.84 -0.59
CA ILE A 120 6.16 -6.23 -0.99
C ILE A 120 7.65 -6.42 -1.27
N ASP A 121 8.22 -7.52 -0.80
CA ASP A 121 9.62 -7.87 -1.03
C ASP A 121 9.95 -7.83 -2.53
N GLY A 122 10.93 -7.03 -2.89
CA GLY A 122 11.35 -6.80 -4.27
C GLY A 122 12.35 -7.82 -4.81
N ALA A 123 12.85 -8.75 -3.99
CA ALA A 123 13.96 -9.64 -4.36
C ALA A 123 13.69 -10.44 -5.64
N ASN A 124 12.45 -10.92 -5.84
CA ASN A 124 12.06 -11.73 -6.99
C ASN A 124 11.63 -10.90 -8.22
N HIS A 125 11.59 -9.57 -8.11
CA HIS A 125 11.24 -8.73 -9.24
C HIS A 125 12.39 -8.55 -10.22
N THR A 126 12.07 -8.69 -11.51
CA THR A 126 12.92 -8.32 -12.63
C THR A 126 12.45 -6.98 -13.21
N ALA A 127 13.26 -6.36 -14.06
CA ALA A 127 12.84 -5.14 -14.78
C ALA A 127 11.56 -5.37 -15.61
N THR A 128 11.40 -6.57 -16.18
CA THR A 128 10.19 -6.95 -16.93
C THR A 128 8.97 -7.04 -16.01
N SER A 129 9.10 -7.61 -14.82
CA SER A 129 7.98 -7.65 -13.85
C SER A 129 7.62 -6.26 -13.33
N LEU A 130 8.60 -5.36 -13.11
CA LEU A 130 8.33 -3.96 -12.78
C LEU A 130 7.56 -3.25 -13.91
N ARG A 131 7.98 -3.43 -15.16
CA ARG A 131 7.26 -2.91 -16.33
C ARG A 131 5.82 -3.44 -16.41
N ARG A 132 5.58 -4.70 -16.04
CA ARG A 132 4.21 -5.26 -15.96
C ARG A 132 3.39 -4.58 -14.89
N MET A 133 3.95 -4.31 -13.71
CA MET A 133 3.27 -3.58 -12.64
C MET A 133 2.93 -2.14 -13.06
N VAL A 134 3.87 -1.43 -13.68
CA VAL A 134 3.66 -0.09 -14.24
C VAL A 134 2.51 -0.11 -15.25
N ASN A 135 2.51 -1.06 -16.21
CA ASN A 135 1.44 -1.19 -17.18
C ASN A 135 0.10 -1.56 -16.55
N PHE A 136 0.11 -2.45 -15.55
CA PHE A 136 -1.10 -2.85 -14.83
C PHE A 136 -1.75 -1.64 -14.17
N MET A 137 -0.96 -0.86 -13.43
CA MET A 137 -1.43 0.35 -12.77
C MET A 137 -1.89 1.38 -13.79
N LEU A 138 -1.06 1.76 -14.75
CA LEU A 138 -1.41 2.73 -15.78
C LEU A 138 -2.72 2.40 -16.50
N SER A 139 -2.93 1.13 -16.84
CA SER A 139 -4.12 0.69 -17.58
C SER A 139 -5.40 0.70 -16.74
N ARG A 140 -5.31 0.68 -15.41
CA ARG A 140 -6.45 0.42 -14.52
C ARG A 140 -6.56 1.37 -13.34
N GLN A 141 -5.61 2.29 -13.17
CA GLN A 141 -5.53 3.16 -11.99
C GLN A 141 -6.80 3.98 -11.77
N GLU A 142 -7.46 4.47 -12.81
CA GLU A 142 -8.72 5.21 -12.68
C GLU A 142 -9.79 4.35 -11.99
N MET A 143 -9.97 3.12 -12.46
CA MET A 143 -10.92 2.18 -11.87
C MET A 143 -10.51 1.75 -10.46
N ILE A 144 -9.21 1.55 -10.20
CA ILE A 144 -8.70 1.21 -8.87
C ILE A 144 -8.92 2.37 -7.90
N TYR A 145 -8.67 3.61 -8.33
CA TYR A 145 -8.91 4.80 -7.52
C TYR A 145 -10.39 4.98 -7.17
N GLU A 146 -11.27 4.73 -8.13
CA GLU A 146 -12.71 4.72 -7.91
C GLU A 146 -13.11 3.60 -6.93
N ALA A 147 -12.63 2.37 -7.13
CA ALA A 147 -12.88 1.22 -6.25
C ALA A 147 -12.47 1.45 -4.79
N LEU A 148 -11.39 2.19 -4.57
CA LEU A 148 -10.83 2.49 -3.26
C LEU A 148 -11.26 3.86 -2.71
N ASN A 149 -12.02 4.63 -3.48
CA ASN A 149 -12.47 5.99 -3.13
C ASN A 149 -11.30 6.89 -2.67
N ILE A 150 -10.25 6.96 -3.51
CA ILE A 150 -8.99 7.62 -3.12
C ILE A 150 -9.17 9.13 -2.90
N GLY A 151 -10.08 9.78 -3.63
CA GLY A 151 -10.34 11.21 -3.50
C GLY A 151 -9.12 12.08 -3.80
N ALA A 152 -8.97 13.18 -3.09
CA ALA A 152 -7.90 14.18 -3.30
C ALA A 152 -6.48 13.67 -2.98
N ARG A 153 -6.32 12.52 -2.35
CA ARG A 153 -4.98 11.97 -2.09
C ARG A 153 -4.20 11.67 -3.36
N LYS A 154 -4.92 11.36 -4.49
CA LYS A 154 -4.30 11.11 -5.80
C LYS A 154 -3.48 12.31 -6.33
N ASP A 155 -3.80 13.51 -5.89
CA ASP A 155 -3.15 14.73 -6.39
C ASP A 155 -1.84 15.04 -5.65
N ARG A 156 -1.59 14.40 -4.49
CA ARG A 156 -0.43 14.69 -3.64
C ARG A 156 0.34 13.46 -3.18
N TRP A 157 -0.34 12.49 -2.56
CA TRP A 157 0.31 11.42 -1.79
C TRP A 157 0.38 10.07 -2.52
N CYS A 158 -0.45 9.90 -3.56
CA CYS A 158 -0.52 8.68 -4.36
C CYS A 158 -0.85 9.01 -5.82
N LYS A 159 0.01 9.85 -6.44
CA LYS A 159 -0.11 10.27 -7.83
C LYS A 159 -0.25 9.08 -8.78
N PRO A 160 -1.01 9.23 -9.87
CA PRO A 160 -1.12 8.18 -10.88
C PRO A 160 0.22 7.96 -11.60
N ILE A 161 0.42 6.77 -12.13
CA ILE A 161 1.50 6.46 -13.07
C ILE A 161 1.23 7.23 -14.36
N CYS A 162 2.24 7.94 -14.87
CA CYS A 162 2.17 8.65 -16.15
C CYS A 162 2.42 7.70 -17.32
N LYS A 163 1.84 8.06 -18.47
CA LYS A 163 1.97 7.26 -19.70
C LYS A 163 3.41 7.27 -20.24
N SER A 164 4.13 8.40 -20.09
CA SER A 164 5.52 8.53 -20.55
C SER A 164 6.43 7.50 -19.89
N LEU A 165 6.31 7.27 -18.56
CA LEU A 165 7.04 6.23 -17.85
C LEU A 165 6.90 4.86 -18.51
N TYR A 166 5.65 4.46 -18.80
CA TYR A 166 5.40 3.18 -19.46
C TYR A 166 5.94 3.13 -20.89
N ASP A 167 5.72 4.19 -21.67
CA ASP A 167 6.14 4.27 -23.08
C ASP A 167 7.67 4.21 -23.18
N THR A 168 8.39 4.87 -22.28
CA THR A 168 9.86 4.83 -22.23
C THR A 168 10.36 3.45 -21.83
N MET A 169 9.80 2.84 -20.77
CA MET A 169 10.13 1.45 -20.40
C MET A 169 9.82 0.44 -21.52
N LYS A 170 8.79 0.68 -22.32
CA LYS A 170 8.37 -0.21 -23.42
C LYS A 170 9.33 -0.15 -24.62
N LYS A 171 9.95 1.00 -24.88
CA LYS A 171 10.91 1.18 -25.98
C LYS A 171 12.21 0.44 -25.74
N GLU A 172 12.57 0.18 -24.47
CA GLU A 172 13.78 -0.55 -24.11
C GLU A 172 13.62 -2.05 -24.41
N SER A 173 14.32 -2.54 -25.43
CA SER A 173 14.36 -3.98 -25.78
C SER A 173 15.02 -4.80 -24.67
N ASP A 174 16.13 -4.29 -24.13
CA ASP A 174 16.92 -4.90 -23.07
C ASP A 174 16.78 -4.11 -21.76
N LEU A 175 15.57 -4.09 -21.21
CA LEU A 175 15.30 -3.39 -19.97
C LEU A 175 15.97 -4.10 -18.80
N THR A 176 17.01 -3.49 -18.25
CA THR A 176 17.66 -3.88 -16.99
C THR A 176 17.07 -3.17 -15.81
N LYS A 177 17.39 -3.60 -14.56
CA LYS A 177 16.98 -2.88 -13.36
C LYS A 177 17.54 -1.47 -13.32
N ASP A 178 18.80 -1.27 -13.71
CA ASP A 178 19.46 0.03 -13.73
C ASP A 178 18.81 0.99 -14.75
N LYS A 179 18.46 0.48 -15.93
CA LYS A 179 17.68 1.27 -16.90
C LYS A 179 16.28 1.62 -16.39
N ALA A 180 15.61 0.66 -15.77
CA ALA A 180 14.29 0.90 -15.17
C ALA A 180 14.35 1.96 -14.06
N GLU A 181 15.42 1.98 -13.29
CA GLU A 181 15.69 2.99 -12.27
C GLU A 181 15.90 4.38 -12.89
N GLN A 182 16.77 4.49 -13.88
CA GLN A 182 17.01 5.75 -14.60
C GLN A 182 15.70 6.30 -15.21
N ILE A 183 14.92 5.44 -15.86
CA ILE A 183 13.62 5.79 -16.43
C ILE A 183 12.65 6.25 -15.33
N TRP A 184 12.61 5.56 -14.18
CA TRP A 184 11.76 5.96 -13.06
C TRP A 184 12.07 7.38 -12.61
N TYR A 185 13.33 7.71 -12.34
CA TYR A 185 13.69 9.03 -11.83
C TYR A 185 13.60 10.14 -12.89
N SER A 186 13.64 9.81 -14.18
CA SER A 186 13.43 10.79 -15.23
C SER A 186 11.95 11.07 -15.51
N GLU A 187 11.10 10.03 -15.50
CA GLU A 187 9.72 10.14 -15.97
C GLU A 187 8.69 10.32 -14.84
N ALA A 188 8.97 9.79 -13.64
CA ALA A 188 8.07 9.90 -12.51
C ALA A 188 8.27 11.20 -11.70
N ASN A 189 9.17 12.07 -12.12
CA ASN A 189 9.46 13.34 -11.47
C ASN A 189 8.77 14.48 -12.22
N ASP A 190 7.95 15.28 -11.53
CA ASP A 190 7.31 16.46 -12.11
C ASP A 190 8.33 17.59 -12.39
N HIS A 191 9.48 17.53 -11.71
CA HIS A 191 10.57 18.50 -11.86
C HIS A 191 11.88 17.78 -12.12
N TYR A 192 12.25 17.67 -13.40
CA TYR A 192 13.51 17.05 -13.81
C TYR A 192 14.73 17.90 -13.38
N TRP A 193 15.31 17.54 -12.24
CA TRP A 193 16.64 18.00 -11.84
C TRP A 193 17.49 16.80 -11.46
N GLY A 194 18.15 16.25 -12.51
CA GLY A 194 19.37 15.46 -12.33
C GLY A 194 19.24 14.04 -11.77
N GLY A 195 19.19 13.02 -12.62
CA GLY A 195 19.66 11.68 -12.36
C GLY A 195 18.97 10.87 -11.25
N VAL A 196 19.50 9.70 -10.99
CA VAL A 196 19.06 8.79 -9.90
C VAL A 196 19.30 9.45 -8.54
N ASN A 197 18.27 9.49 -7.70
CA ASN A 197 18.32 10.09 -6.38
C ASN A 197 17.55 9.27 -5.34
N HIS A 198 18.27 8.59 -4.45
CA HIS A 198 17.73 7.74 -3.39
C HIS A 198 17.39 8.51 -2.08
N SER A 199 17.37 9.84 -2.10
CA SER A 199 16.99 10.63 -0.94
C SER A 199 15.61 10.21 -0.41
N HIS A 200 15.49 10.04 0.90
CA HIS A 200 14.26 9.60 1.56
C HIS A 200 13.03 10.43 1.17
N TYR A 201 13.20 11.71 0.93
CA TYR A 201 12.13 12.64 0.56
C TYR A 201 12.06 12.93 -0.95
N ASN A 202 12.65 12.07 -1.80
CA ASN A 202 12.51 12.22 -3.24
C ASN A 202 11.02 12.21 -3.63
N GLU A 203 10.58 13.16 -4.45
CA GLU A 203 9.15 13.36 -4.78
C GLU A 203 8.54 12.21 -5.57
N THR A 204 9.35 11.42 -6.29
CA THR A 204 8.88 10.25 -7.03
C THR A 204 8.27 9.18 -6.11
N ARG A 205 8.54 9.24 -4.79
CA ARG A 205 7.89 8.36 -3.81
C ARG A 205 6.38 8.53 -3.70
N TYR A 206 5.85 9.67 -4.11
CA TYR A 206 4.43 9.99 -3.95
C TYR A 206 3.54 9.44 -5.06
N HIS A 207 3.90 8.32 -5.67
CA HIS A 207 3.07 7.59 -6.60
C HIS A 207 2.29 6.45 -5.90
N ALA A 208 1.10 6.12 -6.45
CA ALA A 208 0.28 5.01 -5.94
C ALA A 208 1.03 3.67 -5.96
N LEU A 209 1.76 3.40 -7.03
CA LEU A 209 2.81 2.38 -7.13
C LEU A 209 4.15 3.10 -7.03
N ASN A 210 4.83 2.97 -5.91
CA ASN A 210 6.10 3.65 -5.64
C ASN A 210 7.29 2.72 -5.87
N LEU A 211 7.99 2.90 -7.00
CA LEU A 211 9.22 2.18 -7.29
C LEU A 211 10.48 2.87 -6.72
N HIS A 212 10.40 4.13 -6.24
CA HIS A 212 11.49 4.71 -5.46
C HIS A 212 11.84 3.82 -4.25
N SER A 213 10.83 3.25 -3.59
CA SER A 213 11.05 2.29 -2.50
C SER A 213 11.75 1.00 -2.99
N PHE A 214 11.51 0.57 -4.22
CA PHE A 214 12.20 -0.58 -4.81
C PHE A 214 13.69 -0.30 -4.99
N PHE A 215 14.02 0.83 -5.58
CA PHE A 215 15.42 1.20 -5.88
C PHE A 215 16.20 1.60 -4.63
N SER A 216 15.55 2.23 -3.64
CA SER A 216 16.23 2.70 -2.42
C SER A 216 16.21 1.72 -1.25
N LYS A 217 15.18 0.86 -1.14
CA LYS A 217 14.95 -0.04 0.01
C LYS A 217 14.75 -1.51 -0.37
N GLY A 218 14.63 -1.83 -1.65
CA GLY A 218 14.39 -3.19 -2.13
C GLY A 218 12.94 -3.68 -2.00
N THR A 219 11.96 -2.81 -1.81
CA THR A 219 10.55 -3.18 -1.72
C THR A 219 9.68 -2.42 -2.72
N VAL A 220 8.76 -3.10 -3.37
CA VAL A 220 7.69 -2.44 -4.13
C VAL A 220 6.64 -1.92 -3.17
N GLU A 221 6.40 -0.62 -3.16
CA GLU A 221 5.45 0.02 -2.24
C GLU A 221 4.16 0.44 -2.95
N PHE A 222 3.04 0.15 -2.31
CA PHE A 222 1.70 0.60 -2.70
C PHE A 222 1.20 1.64 -1.69
N ARG A 223 1.07 2.89 -2.12
CA ARG A 223 0.68 4.03 -1.26
C ARG A 223 -0.78 4.48 -1.44
N LEU A 224 -1.56 3.75 -2.22
CA LEU A 224 -2.85 4.20 -2.71
C LEU A 224 -4.00 4.07 -1.70
N PHE A 225 -3.83 3.42 -0.56
CA PHE A 225 -4.95 3.13 0.33
C PHE A 225 -5.22 4.25 1.32
N ASN A 226 -6.49 4.67 1.44
CA ASN A 226 -6.94 5.52 2.53
C ASN A 226 -6.81 4.78 3.87
N SER A 227 -6.54 5.52 4.94
CA SER A 227 -6.47 4.93 6.27
C SER A 227 -7.77 4.27 6.68
N THR A 228 -7.65 3.13 7.36
CA THR A 228 -8.76 2.40 7.95
C THR A 228 -8.26 1.53 9.10
N LEU A 229 -9.06 1.39 10.16
CA LEU A 229 -8.87 0.39 11.22
C LEU A 229 -9.88 -0.77 11.09
N HIS A 230 -10.30 -1.06 9.85
CA HIS A 230 -11.10 -2.24 9.53
C HIS A 230 -10.18 -3.40 9.11
N ALA A 231 -9.96 -4.34 10.00
CA ALA A 231 -9.02 -5.47 9.81
C ALA A 231 -9.23 -6.26 8.52
N GLY A 232 -10.50 -6.44 8.08
CA GLY A 232 -10.83 -7.11 6.82
C GLY A 232 -10.43 -6.31 5.59
N ARG A 233 -10.49 -4.97 5.62
CA ARG A 233 -10.01 -4.12 4.52
C ARG A 233 -8.50 -4.19 4.39
N ILE A 234 -7.77 -4.13 5.51
CA ILE A 234 -6.31 -4.22 5.51
C ILE A 234 -5.87 -5.59 4.94
N LYS A 235 -6.51 -6.70 5.37
CA LYS A 235 -6.28 -8.02 4.77
C LYS A 235 -6.53 -7.99 3.25
N ALA A 236 -7.62 -7.37 2.80
CA ALA A 236 -7.95 -7.28 1.38
C ALA A 236 -6.88 -6.52 0.57
N TYR A 237 -6.35 -5.43 1.12
CA TYR A 237 -5.31 -4.63 0.49
C TYR A 237 -3.99 -5.40 0.39
N ILE A 238 -3.59 -6.11 1.45
CA ILE A 238 -2.41 -6.98 1.47
C ILE A 238 -2.54 -8.07 0.40
N GLN A 239 -3.67 -8.78 0.37
CA GLN A 239 -3.93 -9.84 -0.60
C GLN A 239 -3.89 -9.32 -2.04
N PHE A 240 -4.45 -8.14 -2.30
CA PHE A 240 -4.39 -7.50 -3.62
C PHE A 240 -2.96 -7.17 -4.05
N CYS A 241 -2.15 -6.57 -3.16
CA CYS A 241 -0.76 -6.21 -3.45
C CYS A 241 0.12 -7.46 -3.68
N LEU A 242 -0.01 -8.47 -2.82
CA LEU A 242 0.71 -9.75 -2.98
C LEU A 242 0.34 -10.44 -4.30
N ALA A 243 -0.95 -10.47 -4.64
CA ALA A 243 -1.43 -11.08 -5.87
C ALA A 243 -0.93 -10.32 -7.12
N MET A 244 -0.92 -8.99 -7.09
CA MET A 244 -0.41 -8.19 -8.20
C MET A 244 1.09 -8.38 -8.38
N SER A 245 1.86 -8.43 -7.30
CA SER A 245 3.29 -8.72 -7.34
C SER A 245 3.56 -10.12 -7.90
N ALA A 246 2.90 -11.16 -7.38
CA ALA A 246 3.05 -12.53 -7.85
C ALA A 246 2.69 -12.66 -9.34
N TRP A 247 1.57 -12.09 -9.76
CA TRP A 247 1.18 -12.07 -11.17
C TRP A 247 2.25 -11.38 -12.05
N ALA A 248 2.79 -10.25 -11.61
CA ALA A 248 3.79 -9.52 -12.39
C ALA A 248 5.09 -10.31 -12.57
N ILE A 249 5.46 -11.12 -11.57
CA ILE A 249 6.67 -11.98 -11.61
C ILE A 249 6.43 -13.19 -12.52
N GLU A 250 5.32 -13.90 -12.35
CA GLU A 250 5.05 -15.19 -13.00
C GLU A 250 4.43 -15.08 -14.39
N SER A 251 3.79 -13.95 -14.71
CA SER A 251 3.04 -13.79 -15.96
C SER A 251 3.95 -13.81 -17.18
N ASN A 252 3.52 -14.53 -18.21
CA ASN A 252 4.07 -14.46 -19.56
C ASN A 252 3.21 -13.60 -20.50
N ASP A 253 2.19 -12.90 -19.95
CA ASP A 253 1.29 -12.07 -20.74
C ASP A 253 2.05 -10.97 -21.49
N LYS A 254 1.61 -10.72 -22.74
CA LYS A 254 2.04 -9.54 -23.49
C LYS A 254 1.66 -8.27 -22.74
N ILE A 255 2.64 -7.39 -22.58
CA ILE A 255 2.45 -6.10 -21.91
C ILE A 255 1.79 -5.14 -22.91
N VAL A 256 0.47 -4.95 -22.80
CA VAL A 256 -0.31 -4.06 -23.67
C VAL A 256 -1.08 -3.08 -22.79
N PHE A 257 -0.90 -1.78 -23.05
CA PHE A 257 -1.70 -0.74 -22.43
C PHE A 257 -3.15 -0.81 -22.94
N ARG A 258 -4.10 -0.78 -22.01
CA ARG A 258 -5.55 -0.72 -22.28
C ARG A 258 -6.20 0.23 -21.28
N SER A 259 -6.59 1.42 -21.74
CA SER A 259 -7.33 2.37 -20.91
C SER A 259 -8.71 1.81 -20.54
N VAL A 260 -9.14 2.11 -19.33
CA VAL A 260 -10.51 1.89 -18.84
C VAL A 260 -11.33 3.18 -18.85
N SER A 261 -10.76 4.26 -19.37
CA SER A 261 -11.45 5.53 -19.54
C SER A 261 -12.71 5.34 -20.38
N GLY A 262 -13.81 5.95 -19.97
CA GLY A 262 -15.10 5.82 -20.66
C GLY A 262 -15.85 4.49 -20.42
N TYR A 263 -15.36 3.58 -19.58
CA TYR A 263 -16.14 2.39 -19.23
C TYR A 263 -17.32 2.77 -18.31
N SER A 264 -18.50 2.20 -18.59
CA SER A 264 -19.65 2.31 -17.68
C SER A 264 -19.35 1.68 -16.32
N ALA A 265 -20.12 2.08 -15.31
CA ALA A 265 -19.96 1.54 -13.96
C ALA A 265 -20.07 0.00 -13.91
N ASP A 266 -21.06 -0.59 -14.59
CA ASP A 266 -21.24 -2.05 -14.68
C ASP A 266 -20.04 -2.73 -15.36
N LYS A 267 -19.52 -2.13 -16.42
CA LYS A 267 -18.35 -2.66 -17.11
C LYS A 267 -17.11 -2.64 -16.22
N LYS A 268 -16.96 -1.60 -15.38
CA LYS A 268 -15.88 -1.53 -14.38
C LYS A 268 -16.05 -2.62 -13.30
N VAL A 269 -17.26 -2.87 -12.81
CA VAL A 269 -17.54 -3.95 -11.86
C VAL A 269 -17.16 -5.31 -12.45
N THR A 270 -17.62 -5.61 -13.68
CA THR A 270 -17.32 -6.86 -14.37
C THR A 270 -15.81 -7.02 -14.60
N LEU A 271 -15.15 -5.96 -15.07
CA LEU A 271 -13.71 -5.98 -15.31
C LEU A 271 -12.92 -6.19 -14.01
N MET A 272 -13.28 -5.49 -12.92
CA MET A 272 -12.62 -5.67 -11.63
C MET A 272 -12.77 -7.11 -11.13
N TYR A 273 -13.96 -7.70 -11.26
CA TYR A 273 -14.17 -9.11 -10.89
C TYR A 273 -13.22 -10.04 -11.67
N HIS A 274 -13.14 -9.87 -12.99
CA HIS A 274 -12.23 -10.67 -13.82
C HIS A 274 -10.76 -10.45 -13.53
N ILE A 275 -10.37 -9.22 -13.20
CA ILE A 275 -9.00 -8.92 -12.77
C ILE A 275 -8.69 -9.67 -11.47
N LEU A 276 -9.54 -9.56 -10.46
CA LEU A 276 -9.31 -10.19 -9.17
C LEU A 276 -9.28 -11.72 -9.28
N THR A 277 -10.23 -12.31 -10.00
CA THR A 277 -10.37 -13.78 -10.08
C THR A 277 -9.46 -14.40 -11.12
N ASN A 278 -9.54 -13.97 -12.37
CA ASN A 278 -8.90 -14.66 -13.48
C ASN A 278 -7.44 -14.25 -13.68
N ARG A 279 -7.12 -12.97 -13.42
CA ARG A 279 -5.75 -12.47 -13.60
C ARG A 279 -4.91 -12.60 -12.34
N LEU A 280 -5.45 -12.19 -11.19
CA LEU A 280 -4.73 -12.18 -9.93
C LEU A 280 -4.93 -13.46 -9.10
N GLY A 281 -5.78 -14.38 -9.55
CA GLY A 281 -6.01 -15.66 -8.87
C GLY A 281 -6.71 -15.56 -7.52
N LEU A 282 -7.38 -14.45 -7.22
CA LEU A 282 -8.07 -14.19 -5.96
C LEU A 282 -9.50 -14.78 -5.97
N TYR A 283 -9.63 -16.09 -6.20
CA TYR A 283 -10.89 -16.83 -6.17
C TYR A 283 -11.01 -17.70 -4.91
N GLY A 284 -12.18 -18.34 -4.71
CA GLY A 284 -12.46 -19.15 -3.53
C GLY A 284 -12.78 -18.32 -2.27
N ASP A 285 -13.06 -19.02 -1.16
CA ASP A 285 -13.53 -18.41 0.09
C ASP A 285 -12.46 -17.60 0.81
N GLU A 286 -11.21 -18.02 0.71
CA GLU A 286 -10.07 -17.30 1.30
C GLU A 286 -9.99 -15.85 0.85
N PHE A 287 -10.34 -15.57 -0.40
CA PHE A 287 -10.27 -14.21 -0.98
C PHE A 287 -11.63 -13.53 -1.11
N LYS A 288 -12.70 -14.12 -0.55
CA LYS A 288 -14.04 -13.53 -0.56
C LYS A 288 -14.06 -12.11 0.00
N THR A 289 -13.37 -11.90 1.13
CA THR A 289 -13.25 -10.59 1.77
C THR A 289 -12.47 -9.60 0.90
N CYS A 290 -11.42 -10.06 0.21
CA CYS A 290 -10.67 -9.23 -0.73
C CYS A 290 -11.57 -8.74 -1.86
N ARG A 291 -12.27 -9.65 -2.54
CA ARG A 291 -13.21 -9.32 -3.62
C ARG A 291 -14.32 -8.37 -3.11
N LEU A 292 -14.86 -8.63 -1.92
CA LEU A 292 -15.89 -7.76 -1.32
C LEU A 292 -15.38 -6.31 -1.20
N HIS A 293 -14.25 -6.10 -0.58
CA HIS A 293 -13.75 -4.74 -0.30
C HIS A 293 -13.20 -4.03 -1.53
N MET A 294 -12.56 -4.76 -2.48
CA MET A 294 -12.05 -4.18 -3.72
C MET A 294 -13.16 -3.84 -4.72
N MET A 295 -14.36 -4.37 -4.57
CA MET A 295 -15.48 -4.14 -5.49
C MET A 295 -16.62 -3.30 -4.90
N LYS A 296 -16.61 -3.05 -3.58
CA LYS A 296 -17.74 -2.43 -2.87
C LYS A 296 -18.15 -1.11 -3.51
N GLN A 297 -17.23 -0.16 -3.62
CA GLN A 297 -17.51 1.17 -4.15
C GLN A 297 -17.95 1.15 -5.62
N LEU A 298 -17.34 0.30 -6.44
CA LEU A 298 -17.74 0.17 -7.86
C LEU A 298 -19.18 -0.33 -7.98
N LYS A 299 -19.60 -1.27 -7.13
CA LYS A 299 -20.99 -1.76 -7.11
C LYS A 299 -21.97 -0.69 -6.65
N GLU A 300 -21.62 0.06 -5.60
CA GLU A 300 -22.42 1.19 -5.11
C GLU A 300 -22.61 2.24 -6.22
N ASN A 301 -21.53 2.58 -6.94
CA ASN A 301 -21.59 3.52 -8.06
C ASN A 301 -22.46 2.99 -9.22
N ALA A 302 -22.39 1.69 -9.53
CA ALA A 302 -23.20 1.07 -10.58
C ALA A 302 -24.70 1.11 -10.20
N THR A 303 -25.04 0.79 -8.95
CA THR A 303 -26.42 0.88 -8.47
C THR A 303 -26.95 2.31 -8.53
N SER A 304 -26.15 3.30 -8.12
CA SER A 304 -26.55 4.72 -8.17
C SER A 304 -26.70 5.28 -9.57
N ALA A 305 -25.96 4.73 -10.55
CA ALA A 305 -26.08 5.15 -11.96
C ALA A 305 -27.28 4.54 -12.66
N ALA A 306 -27.85 3.46 -12.12
CA ALA A 306 -29.04 2.78 -12.65
C ALA A 306 -30.36 3.28 -12.03
N ALA A 307 -30.31 4.07 -10.95
CA ALA A 307 -31.44 4.70 -10.27
C ALA A 307 -31.72 6.09 -10.79
#